data_d644394394f848dadbae923f53198bfb
#
_entry.id   d644394394f848dadbae923f53198bfb
#
_cell.length_a   1.000
_cell.length_b   1.000
_cell.length_c   1.000
_cell.angle_alpha   90.00
_cell.angle_beta   90.00
_cell.angle_gamma   90.00
#
_symmetry.space_group_name_H-M   'P 1'
#
loop_
_entity.id
_entity.type
_entity.pdbx_description
1 polymer ?
#
loop_
_entity_poly.entity_id
_entity_poly.type
_entity_poly.pdbx_seq_one_letter_code
_entity_poly.pdbx_strand_id
1 'polypeptide(L)'
;MKMDLVLELMDVPGQLVSVLDPISGLGANLVTVIHKRDSKNEKGMIPVQLTLEGERDSLDRVIERFKELGVLIIAMDGVVKKEVVSTILIGHIVDNDIRDTMDKINSLDGVYVVGFDIKLDGESKSSALINIETDFGMKEFIFDKIGKIAAEKDLLMINEV
;
A
#
# COMPACT_ATOMS: atom_id res chain seq x y z
N MET A 1 8.31 -8.83 -25.31
CA MET A 1 7.97 -7.49 -24.79
C MET A 1 8.81 -7.20 -23.55
N LYS A 2 8.89 -5.93 -23.14
CA LYS A 2 9.54 -5.53 -21.88
C LYS A 2 8.49 -5.20 -20.83
N MET A 3 8.85 -5.44 -19.58
CA MET A 3 8.03 -5.15 -18.41
C MET A 3 8.91 -4.57 -17.31
N ASP A 4 8.53 -3.43 -16.78
CA ASP A 4 9.22 -2.77 -15.68
C ASP A 4 8.46 -3.02 -14.37
N LEU A 5 9.15 -3.51 -13.35
CA LEU A 5 8.61 -3.82 -12.04
C LEU A 5 9.35 -3.07 -10.96
N VAL A 6 8.62 -2.61 -9.95
CA VAL A 6 9.19 -2.18 -8.68
C VAL A 6 8.70 -3.11 -7.60
N LEU A 7 9.61 -3.77 -6.93
CA LEU A 7 9.36 -4.70 -5.84
C LEU A 7 9.84 -4.10 -4.52
N GLU A 8 9.24 -4.53 -3.42
CA GLU A 8 9.81 -4.34 -2.08
C GLU A 8 10.29 -5.67 -1.52
N LEU A 9 11.55 -5.74 -1.15
CA LEU A 9 12.20 -6.92 -0.58
C LEU A 9 12.75 -6.64 0.81
N MET A 10 12.73 -7.65 1.69
CA MET A 10 13.41 -7.55 2.96
C MET A 10 14.93 -7.47 2.76
N ASP A 11 15.61 -6.66 3.59
CA ASP A 11 17.08 -6.54 3.56
C ASP A 11 17.73 -7.72 4.33
N VAL A 12 17.56 -8.92 3.78
CA VAL A 12 18.17 -10.14 4.32
C VAL A 12 18.99 -10.87 3.26
N PRO A 13 20.07 -11.55 3.63
CA PRO A 13 20.87 -12.32 2.69
C PRO A 13 20.03 -13.35 1.92
N GLY A 14 20.25 -13.44 0.61
CA GLY A 14 19.58 -14.41 -0.27
C GLY A 14 18.21 -13.96 -0.81
N GLN A 15 17.59 -12.94 -0.24
CA GLN A 15 16.25 -12.49 -0.67
C GLN A 15 16.22 -12.05 -2.15
N LEU A 16 17.19 -11.26 -2.57
CA LEU A 16 17.29 -10.85 -3.98
C LEU A 16 17.50 -12.06 -4.90
N VAL A 17 18.37 -13.00 -4.51
CA VAL A 17 18.65 -14.20 -5.30
C VAL A 17 17.39 -15.04 -5.47
N SER A 18 16.61 -15.24 -4.39
CA SER A 18 15.36 -16.03 -4.45
C SER A 18 14.31 -15.43 -5.40
N VAL A 19 14.35 -14.12 -5.60
CA VAL A 19 13.48 -13.42 -6.54
C VAL A 19 14.01 -13.50 -7.98
N LEU A 20 15.31 -13.42 -8.18
CA LEU A 20 15.93 -13.46 -9.51
C LEU A 20 15.99 -14.87 -10.11
N ASP A 21 16.17 -15.90 -9.28
CA ASP A 21 16.36 -17.28 -9.70
C ASP A 21 15.24 -17.82 -10.60
N PRO A 22 13.93 -17.65 -10.30
CA PRO A 22 12.87 -18.20 -11.13
C PRO A 22 12.68 -17.53 -12.48
N ILE A 23 13.23 -16.33 -12.72
CA ILE A 23 12.97 -15.52 -13.91
C ILE A 23 13.38 -16.28 -15.18
N SER A 24 14.63 -16.75 -15.23
CA SER A 24 15.16 -17.48 -16.39
C SER A 24 14.48 -18.83 -16.60
N GLY A 25 14.17 -19.54 -15.51
CA GLY A 25 13.48 -20.82 -15.53
C GLY A 25 12.05 -20.74 -16.09
N LEU A 26 11.42 -19.57 -16.03
CA LEU A 26 10.09 -19.30 -16.55
C LEU A 26 10.09 -18.70 -17.97
N GLY A 27 11.26 -18.58 -18.59
CA GLY A 27 11.41 -18.12 -19.97
C GLY A 27 11.43 -16.61 -20.15
N ALA A 28 11.74 -15.86 -19.09
CA ALA A 28 11.98 -14.43 -19.15
C ALA A 28 13.47 -14.13 -18.98
N ASN A 29 13.93 -13.05 -19.60
CA ASN A 29 15.27 -12.51 -19.43
C ASN A 29 15.26 -11.31 -18.51
N LEU A 30 16.27 -11.22 -17.64
CA LEU A 30 16.53 -10.06 -16.81
C LEU A 30 17.39 -9.06 -17.59
N VAL A 31 16.84 -7.88 -17.85
CA VAL A 31 17.54 -6.80 -18.58
C VAL A 31 18.28 -5.87 -17.62
N THR A 32 17.59 -5.47 -16.54
CA THR A 32 18.13 -4.53 -15.55
C THR A 32 17.69 -4.92 -14.14
N VAL A 33 18.61 -4.75 -13.19
CA VAL A 33 18.32 -4.81 -11.74
C VAL A 33 18.89 -3.55 -11.10
N ILE A 34 18.07 -2.81 -10.39
CA ILE A 34 18.51 -1.68 -9.56
C ILE A 34 18.10 -1.95 -8.12
N HIS A 35 19.06 -2.26 -7.28
CA HIS A 35 18.88 -2.53 -5.86
C HIS A 35 19.28 -1.31 -5.04
N LYS A 36 18.30 -0.53 -4.58
CA LYS A 36 18.51 0.73 -3.86
C LYS A 36 18.54 0.49 -2.35
N ARG A 37 19.63 -0.07 -1.84
CA ARG A 37 19.77 -0.40 -0.42
C ARG A 37 19.70 0.83 0.49
N ASP A 38 20.11 1.99 0.00
CA ASP A 38 20.08 3.26 0.75
C ASP A 38 18.65 3.84 0.89
N SER A 39 17.67 3.28 0.15
CA SER A 39 16.25 3.70 0.17
C SER A 39 15.37 2.77 0.99
N LYS A 40 15.90 2.23 2.09
CA LYS A 40 15.18 1.35 3.00
C LYS A 40 14.02 2.10 3.67
N ASN A 41 12.82 1.52 3.63
CA ASN A 41 11.65 2.08 4.29
C ASN A 41 11.62 1.77 5.80
N GLU A 42 10.63 2.34 6.51
CA GLU A 42 10.46 2.15 7.96
C GLU A 42 10.25 0.68 8.37
N LYS A 43 9.74 -0.16 7.47
CA LYS A 43 9.54 -1.61 7.67
C LYS A 43 10.81 -2.44 7.40
N GLY A 44 11.90 -1.79 7.04
CA GLY A 44 13.15 -2.47 6.68
C GLY A 44 13.15 -3.07 5.28
N MET A 45 12.18 -2.70 4.44
CA MET A 45 12.09 -3.15 3.05
C MET A 45 12.89 -2.25 2.12
N ILE A 46 13.45 -2.83 1.09
CA ILE A 46 14.28 -2.15 0.08
C ILE A 46 13.57 -2.22 -1.26
N PRO A 47 13.45 -1.09 -1.99
CA PRO A 47 12.93 -1.10 -3.33
C PRO A 47 13.94 -1.71 -4.32
N VAL A 48 13.46 -2.61 -5.14
CA VAL A 48 14.21 -3.24 -6.24
C VAL A 48 13.47 -3.00 -7.55
N GLN A 49 14.13 -2.35 -8.49
CA GLN A 49 13.59 -2.17 -9.83
C GLN A 49 14.12 -3.27 -10.74
N LEU A 50 13.24 -3.92 -11.47
CA LEU A 50 13.56 -4.96 -12.45
C LEU A 50 13.00 -4.55 -13.80
N THR A 51 13.79 -4.73 -14.86
CA THR A 51 13.29 -4.73 -16.24
C THR A 51 13.43 -6.15 -16.76
N LEU A 52 12.30 -6.76 -17.11
CA LEU A 52 12.20 -8.10 -17.66
C LEU A 52 11.87 -8.04 -19.16
N GLU A 53 12.34 -9.02 -19.91
CA GLU A 53 12.01 -9.19 -21.33
C GLU A 53 11.61 -10.64 -21.61
N GLY A 54 10.50 -10.84 -22.33
CA GLY A 54 10.01 -12.16 -22.67
C GLY A 54 8.67 -12.14 -23.40
N GLU A 55 8.16 -13.33 -23.69
CA GLU A 55 6.78 -13.49 -24.15
C GLU A 55 5.82 -13.16 -22.99
N ARG A 56 4.60 -12.71 -23.32
CA ARG A 56 3.60 -12.33 -22.33
C ARG A 56 3.33 -13.42 -21.31
N ASP A 57 3.11 -14.65 -21.78
CA ASP A 57 2.82 -15.78 -20.89
C ASP A 57 3.99 -16.11 -19.94
N SER A 58 5.23 -15.86 -20.36
CA SER A 58 6.42 -16.03 -19.51
C SER A 58 6.47 -14.96 -18.43
N LEU A 59 6.21 -13.70 -18.79
CA LEU A 59 6.17 -12.58 -17.84
C LEU A 59 5.03 -12.74 -16.84
N ASP A 60 3.84 -13.16 -17.28
CA ASP A 60 2.70 -13.42 -16.40
C ASP A 60 3.02 -14.54 -15.39
N ARG A 61 3.71 -15.61 -15.81
CA ARG A 61 4.18 -16.67 -14.89
C ARG A 61 5.19 -16.17 -13.87
N VAL A 62 6.07 -15.24 -14.25
CA VAL A 62 7.01 -14.63 -13.32
C VAL A 62 6.25 -13.81 -12.25
N ILE A 63 5.24 -13.04 -12.65
CA ILE A 63 4.39 -12.28 -11.74
C ILE A 63 3.68 -13.19 -10.73
N GLU A 64 3.06 -14.29 -11.23
CA GLU A 64 2.41 -15.27 -10.35
C GLU A 64 3.41 -15.92 -9.38
N ARG A 65 4.61 -16.24 -9.86
CA ARG A 65 5.67 -16.79 -9.00
C ARG A 65 6.12 -15.80 -7.92
N PHE A 66 6.21 -14.50 -8.23
CA PHE A 66 6.51 -13.49 -7.22
C PHE A 66 5.42 -13.40 -6.14
N LYS A 67 4.15 -13.47 -6.53
CA LYS A 67 3.02 -13.52 -5.57
C LYS A 67 3.09 -14.75 -4.67
N GLU A 68 3.37 -15.94 -5.22
CA GLU A 68 3.55 -17.17 -4.44
C GLU A 68 4.70 -17.09 -3.43
N LEU A 69 5.78 -16.38 -3.78
CA LEU A 69 6.92 -16.12 -2.91
C LEU A 69 6.65 -15.02 -1.88
N GLY A 70 5.47 -14.40 -1.91
CA GLY A 70 5.13 -13.30 -1.02
C GLY A 70 5.87 -12.00 -1.34
N VAL A 71 6.36 -11.84 -2.57
CA VAL A 71 7.06 -10.62 -3.00
C VAL A 71 6.05 -9.52 -3.27
N LEU A 72 6.25 -8.36 -2.67
CA LEU A 72 5.41 -7.19 -2.90
C LEU A 72 5.80 -6.51 -4.21
N ILE A 73 4.87 -6.47 -5.16
CA ILE A 73 5.00 -5.71 -6.40
C ILE A 73 4.26 -4.39 -6.19
N ILE A 74 4.99 -3.29 -6.09
CA ILE A 74 4.42 -1.96 -5.79
C ILE A 74 4.16 -1.12 -7.04
N ALA A 75 4.84 -1.40 -8.15
CA ALA A 75 4.56 -0.76 -9.43
C ALA A 75 4.87 -1.71 -10.60
N MET A 76 4.15 -1.52 -11.69
CA MET A 76 4.32 -2.23 -12.95
C MET A 76 4.14 -1.25 -14.11
N ASP A 77 5.13 -1.19 -15.01
CA ASP A 77 5.17 -0.32 -16.19
C ASP A 77 4.86 1.15 -15.85
N GLY A 78 5.40 1.63 -14.73
CA GLY A 78 5.20 2.99 -14.23
C GLY A 78 3.85 3.24 -13.53
N VAL A 79 2.97 2.25 -13.46
CA VAL A 79 1.68 2.35 -12.76
C VAL A 79 1.85 1.82 -11.33
N VAL A 80 1.70 2.70 -10.35
CA VAL A 80 1.71 2.33 -8.93
C VAL A 80 0.39 1.62 -8.59
N LYS A 81 0.51 0.46 -7.96
CA LYS A 81 -0.66 -0.29 -7.49
C LYS A 81 -1.35 0.46 -6.38
N LYS A 82 -2.68 0.60 -6.50
CA LYS A 82 -3.53 1.18 -5.46
C LYS A 82 -4.16 0.09 -4.61
N GLU A 83 -4.47 0.45 -3.37
CA GLU A 83 -5.29 -0.35 -2.45
C GLU A 83 -6.32 0.54 -1.76
N VAL A 84 -7.41 -0.06 -1.35
CA VAL A 84 -8.41 0.60 -0.51
C VAL A 84 -8.27 0.03 0.90
N VAL A 85 -8.09 0.91 1.86
CA VAL A 85 -8.03 0.57 3.29
C VAL A 85 -9.21 1.18 4.02
N SER A 86 -9.70 0.50 5.05
CA SER A 86 -10.88 0.93 5.80
C SER A 86 -10.55 1.19 7.27
N THR A 87 -11.09 2.26 7.82
CA THR A 87 -11.03 2.57 9.24
C THR A 87 -12.38 3.04 9.75
N ILE A 88 -12.66 2.78 11.01
CA ILE A 88 -13.85 3.26 11.70
C ILE A 88 -13.42 4.26 12.76
N LEU A 89 -14.01 5.44 12.74
CA LEU A 89 -13.89 6.43 13.80
C LEU A 89 -15.16 6.44 14.64
N ILE A 90 -15.02 6.46 15.96
CA ILE A 90 -16.14 6.44 16.91
C ILE A 90 -15.99 7.59 17.89
N GLY A 91 -17.09 8.33 18.13
CA GLY A 91 -17.15 9.42 19.06
C GLY A 91 -18.14 10.49 18.64
N HIS A 92 -17.88 11.74 19.03
CA HIS A 92 -18.71 12.91 18.68
C HIS A 92 -18.34 13.44 17.28
N ILE A 93 -18.50 12.57 16.25
CA ILE A 93 -18.03 12.87 14.88
C ILE A 93 -18.81 14.05 14.29
N VAL A 94 -20.11 14.10 14.49
CA VAL A 94 -20.99 15.14 13.92
C VAL A 94 -20.70 16.50 14.56
N ASP A 95 -20.42 16.51 15.88
CA ASP A 95 -20.11 17.73 16.63
C ASP A 95 -18.70 18.25 16.36
N ASN A 96 -17.78 17.40 15.88
CA ASN A 96 -16.37 17.69 15.64
C ASN A 96 -16.04 18.12 14.21
N ASP A 97 -16.97 18.74 13.50
CA ASP A 97 -16.75 19.16 12.12
C ASP A 97 -16.17 18.05 11.22
N ILE A 98 -17.07 17.25 10.74
CA ILE A 98 -16.76 16.10 9.85
C ILE A 98 -16.02 16.53 8.59
N ARG A 99 -16.32 17.72 8.07
CA ARG A 99 -15.66 18.28 6.87
C ARG A 99 -14.19 18.51 7.15
N ASP A 100 -13.85 19.11 8.29
CA ASP A 100 -12.47 19.33 8.72
C ASP A 100 -11.69 18.00 8.85
N THR A 101 -12.34 16.97 9.38
CA THR A 101 -11.74 15.62 9.47
C THR A 101 -11.45 15.06 8.09
N MET A 102 -12.39 15.16 7.16
CA MET A 102 -12.22 14.69 5.77
C MET A 102 -11.15 15.47 5.03
N ASP A 103 -11.12 16.80 5.20
CA ASP A 103 -10.14 17.67 4.59
C ASP A 103 -8.72 17.37 5.09
N LYS A 104 -8.57 17.11 6.39
CA LYS A 104 -7.29 16.69 6.98
C LYS A 104 -6.81 15.36 6.42
N ILE A 105 -7.69 14.38 6.27
CA ILE A 105 -7.34 13.08 5.68
C ILE A 105 -6.96 13.26 4.20
N ASN A 106 -7.74 13.98 3.42
CA ASN A 106 -7.46 14.22 2.01
C ASN A 106 -6.23 15.12 1.77
N SER A 107 -5.76 15.85 2.77
CA SER A 107 -4.53 16.64 2.68
C SER A 107 -3.27 15.80 2.78
N LEU A 108 -3.37 14.52 3.20
CA LEU A 108 -2.26 13.60 3.22
C LEU A 108 -1.88 13.23 1.77
N ASP A 109 -0.58 13.23 1.48
CA ASP A 109 -0.09 12.93 0.13
C ASP A 109 -0.42 11.50 -0.29
N GLY A 110 -0.98 11.35 -1.50
CA GLY A 110 -1.36 10.05 -2.05
C GLY A 110 -2.59 9.39 -1.39
N VAL A 111 -3.39 10.14 -0.64
CA VAL A 111 -4.55 9.66 0.11
C VAL A 111 -5.84 10.27 -0.45
N TYR A 112 -6.81 9.41 -0.78
CA TYR A 112 -8.11 9.84 -1.28
C TYR A 112 -9.23 9.10 -0.53
N VAL A 113 -10.13 9.84 0.10
CA VAL A 113 -11.34 9.26 0.69
C VAL A 113 -12.30 8.92 -0.45
N VAL A 114 -12.58 7.62 -0.64
CA VAL A 114 -13.42 7.10 -1.71
C VAL A 114 -14.77 6.61 -1.22
N GLY A 115 -14.94 6.49 0.10
CA GLY A 115 -16.20 6.11 0.72
C GLY A 115 -16.29 6.62 2.14
N PHE A 116 -17.50 7.01 2.52
CA PHE A 116 -17.79 7.52 3.86
C PHE A 116 -19.22 7.17 4.24
N ASP A 117 -19.38 6.48 5.36
CA ASP A 117 -20.69 6.08 5.89
C ASP A 117 -20.77 6.37 7.39
N ILE A 118 -21.79 7.12 7.79
CA ILE A 118 -22.02 7.48 9.20
C ILE A 118 -23.22 6.72 9.73
N LYS A 119 -23.05 6.14 10.92
CA LYS A 119 -24.14 5.62 11.73
C LYS A 119 -24.30 6.45 13.00
N LEU A 120 -25.51 6.92 13.22
CA LEU A 120 -25.87 7.66 14.42
C LEU A 120 -26.44 6.69 15.46
N ASP A 121 -25.92 6.73 16.68
CA ASP A 121 -26.38 5.89 17.78
C ASP A 121 -27.17 6.74 18.82
N GLY A 122 -28.23 7.35 18.33
CA GLY A 122 -29.35 7.93 19.10
C GLY A 122 -29.09 9.15 19.96
N GLU A 123 -27.98 9.32 20.68
CA GLU A 123 -27.88 10.42 21.64
C GLU A 123 -26.69 11.36 21.50
N SER A 124 -25.54 10.94 21.11
CA SER A 124 -24.38 11.86 20.93
C SER A 124 -23.16 11.20 20.32
N LYS A 125 -23.11 9.89 20.34
CA LYS A 125 -22.02 9.13 19.71
C LYS A 125 -22.43 8.67 18.33
N SER A 126 -21.49 8.73 17.42
CA SER A 126 -21.64 8.24 16.07
C SER A 126 -20.41 7.43 15.65
N SER A 127 -20.57 6.59 14.66
CA SER A 127 -19.47 5.89 14.04
C SER A 127 -19.39 6.25 12.56
N ALA A 128 -18.19 6.42 12.04
CA ALA A 128 -17.95 6.68 10.63
C ALA A 128 -17.02 5.62 10.07
N LEU A 129 -17.51 4.88 9.07
CA LEU A 129 -16.66 4.02 8.24
C LEU A 129 -16.06 4.88 7.13
N ILE A 130 -14.75 4.88 7.03
CA ILE A 130 -14.01 5.66 6.03
C ILE A 130 -13.23 4.68 5.16
N ASN A 131 -13.47 4.70 3.86
CA ASN A 131 -12.71 3.94 2.87
C ASN A 131 -11.74 4.89 2.16
N ILE A 132 -10.49 4.53 2.13
CA ILE A 132 -9.39 5.37 1.68
C ILE A 132 -8.61 4.64 0.59
N GLU A 133 -8.50 5.25 -0.59
CA GLU A 133 -7.60 4.78 -1.63
C GLU A 133 -6.21 5.38 -1.42
N THR A 134 -5.20 4.54 -1.49
CA THR A 134 -3.80 4.93 -1.34
C THR A 134 -2.88 4.04 -2.18
N ASP A 135 -1.61 4.40 -2.28
CA ASP A 135 -0.62 3.55 -2.90
C ASP A 135 -0.40 2.27 -2.08
N PHE A 136 -0.25 1.15 -2.78
CA PHE A 136 -0.06 -0.16 -2.16
C PHE A 136 1.15 -0.16 -1.21
N GLY A 137 0.95 -0.71 0.01
CA GLY A 137 1.97 -0.75 1.05
C GLY A 137 2.00 0.45 1.99
N MET A 138 1.15 1.47 1.76
CA MET A 138 1.07 2.67 2.61
C MET A 138 0.10 2.53 3.80
N LYS A 139 -0.58 1.40 3.96
CA LYS A 139 -1.61 1.15 4.96
C LYS A 139 -1.22 1.58 6.38
N GLU A 140 -0.08 1.10 6.88
CA GLU A 140 0.39 1.42 8.24
C GLU A 140 0.70 2.90 8.43
N PHE A 141 1.36 3.50 7.45
CA PHE A 141 1.66 4.94 7.46
C PHE A 141 0.38 5.78 7.51
N ILE A 142 -0.61 5.43 6.69
CA ILE A 142 -1.90 6.11 6.64
C ILE A 142 -2.64 5.96 7.98
N PHE A 143 -2.68 4.76 8.55
CA PHE A 143 -3.32 4.53 9.83
C PHE A 143 -2.64 5.30 10.97
N ASP A 144 -1.31 5.42 10.98
CA ASP A 144 -0.61 6.27 11.97
C ASP A 144 -1.03 7.75 11.85
N LYS A 145 -1.09 8.27 10.62
CA LYS A 145 -1.50 9.66 10.38
C LYS A 145 -2.96 9.93 10.77
N ILE A 146 -3.87 9.01 10.38
CA ILE A 146 -5.29 9.15 10.76
C ILE A 146 -5.47 8.99 12.28
N GLY A 147 -4.69 8.11 12.91
CA GLY A 147 -4.69 7.94 14.35
C GLY A 147 -4.34 9.23 15.10
N LYS A 148 -3.40 10.03 14.58
CA LYS A 148 -3.08 11.36 15.12
C LYS A 148 -4.24 12.34 14.98
N ILE A 149 -4.90 12.36 13.82
CA ILE A 149 -6.09 13.18 13.58
C ILE A 149 -7.23 12.77 14.53
N ALA A 150 -7.46 11.47 14.70
CA ALA A 150 -8.48 10.94 15.60
C ALA A 150 -8.19 11.32 17.06
N ALA A 151 -6.94 11.23 17.51
CA ALA A 151 -6.52 11.60 18.86
C ALA A 151 -6.74 13.09 19.13
N GLU A 152 -6.42 13.98 18.19
CA GLU A 152 -6.68 15.42 18.30
C GLU A 152 -8.17 15.75 18.47
N LYS A 153 -9.05 14.91 17.94
CA LYS A 153 -10.51 15.08 17.97
C LYS A 153 -11.21 14.22 19.03
N ASP A 154 -10.46 13.56 19.89
CA ASP A 154 -10.96 12.62 20.90
C ASP A 154 -11.86 11.52 20.32
N LEU A 155 -11.44 10.96 19.18
CA LEU A 155 -12.12 9.88 18.49
C LEU A 155 -11.37 8.55 18.70
N LEU A 156 -12.13 7.47 18.93
CA LEU A 156 -11.59 6.11 18.91
C LEU A 156 -11.47 5.65 17.46
N MET A 157 -10.31 5.11 17.11
CA MET A 157 -10.03 4.56 15.79
C MET A 157 -9.94 3.04 15.83
N ILE A 158 -10.63 2.37 14.91
CA ILE A 158 -10.58 0.92 14.71
C ILE A 158 -10.23 0.67 13.25
N ASN A 159 -9.12 -0.02 13.03
CA ASN A 159 -8.63 -0.33 11.69
C ASN A 159 -9.01 -1.75 11.27
N GLU A 160 -9.11 -1.96 9.97
CA GLU A 160 -9.13 -3.32 9.42
C GLU A 160 -7.78 -4.03 9.70
N VAL A 161 -7.82 -5.33 9.79
CA VAL A 161 -6.63 -6.18 10.01
C VAL A 161 -5.89 -6.42 8.69
#